data_8645eb90914a8aed4971722b058fadba
#
_entry.id   8645eb90914a8aed4971722b058fadba
#
_cell.length_a   1.000
_cell.length_b   1.000
_cell.length_c   1.000
_cell.angle_alpha   90.00
_cell.angle_beta   90.00
_cell.angle_gamma   90.00
#
_symmetry.space_group_name_H-M   'P 1'
#
loop_
_entity.id
_entity.type
_entity.pdbx_description
1 polymer ?
#
loop_
_entity_poly.entity_id
_entity_poly.type
_entity_poly.pdbx_seq_one_letter_code
_entity_poly.pdbx_strand_id
1 'polypeptide(L)'
;GNFQFYDPVAKILFSGDMGASIVDDASQPITDFEAHIKKMKGFHQRYMCSNKVIRLWVNMVRQMDLDMIVPQHGTAFVGKEMINQFLDWIEGLECGVDLMNEYVFSIPAEIS
;
A
#
# COMPACT_ATOMS: atom_id res chain seq x y z
N GLY A 1 8.35 10.69 -2.26
CA GLY A 1 8.65 10.62 -0.86
C GLY A 1 7.51 10.15 -0.01
N ASN A 2 7.88 9.44 1.01
CA ASN A 2 6.94 8.85 1.93
C ASN A 2 6.75 9.74 3.16
N PHE A 3 6.19 10.91 2.94
CA PHE A 3 5.84 11.77 4.06
C PHE A 3 4.50 11.32 4.62
N GLN A 4 4.50 10.94 5.90
CA GLN A 4 3.29 10.51 6.60
C GLN A 4 2.98 11.46 7.75
N PHE A 5 1.70 11.61 8.03
CA PHE A 5 1.20 12.48 9.08
C PHE A 5 0.05 11.81 9.81
N TYR A 6 0.08 11.86 11.15
CA TYR A 6 -0.97 11.28 11.98
C TYR A 6 -1.67 12.36 12.79
N ASP A 7 -3.00 12.39 12.67
CA ASP A 7 -3.85 13.25 13.49
C ASP A 7 -4.52 12.39 14.58
N PRO A 8 -4.06 12.46 15.84
CA PRO A 8 -4.59 11.61 16.90
C PRO A 8 -5.97 12.02 17.39
N VAL A 9 -6.39 13.24 17.13
CA VAL A 9 -7.72 13.74 17.52
C VAL A 9 -8.78 13.21 16.56
N ALA A 10 -8.53 13.35 15.27
CA ALA A 10 -9.43 12.82 14.23
C ALA A 10 -9.22 11.34 13.99
N LYS A 11 -8.11 10.74 14.49
CA LYS A 11 -7.72 9.35 14.28
C LYS A 11 -7.52 9.03 12.80
N ILE A 12 -6.83 9.92 12.10
CA ILE A 12 -6.56 9.80 10.67
C ILE A 12 -5.05 9.68 10.45
N LEU A 13 -4.66 8.67 9.68
CA LEU A 13 -3.30 8.55 9.17
C LEU A 13 -3.28 8.99 7.71
N PHE A 14 -2.51 10.03 7.42
CA PHE A 14 -2.19 10.44 6.07
C PHE A 14 -0.95 9.66 5.67
N SER A 15 -1.14 8.62 4.86
CA SER A 15 -0.15 7.53 4.70
C SER A 15 0.83 7.74 3.54
N GLY A 16 0.81 8.92 2.90
CA GLY A 16 1.67 9.15 1.74
C GLY A 16 1.32 8.17 0.62
N ASP A 17 2.32 7.46 0.12
CA ASP A 17 2.11 6.53 -0.98
C ASP A 17 1.49 5.20 -0.55
N MET A 18 1.49 4.90 0.74
CA MET A 18 0.93 3.65 1.25
C MET A 18 -0.60 3.65 1.10
N GLY A 19 -1.15 2.72 0.35
CA GLY A 19 -2.57 2.65 0.02
C GLY A 19 -2.95 3.43 -1.24
N ALA A 20 -1.99 4.04 -1.93
CA ALA A 20 -2.25 4.79 -3.15
C ALA A 20 -2.86 3.92 -4.24
N SER A 21 -3.74 4.52 -5.02
CA SER A 21 -4.43 3.82 -6.11
C SER A 21 -4.65 4.76 -7.29
N ILE A 22 -4.88 4.14 -8.45
CA ILE A 22 -5.23 4.89 -9.66
C ILE A 22 -6.75 4.83 -9.79
N VAL A 23 -7.40 5.96 -9.53
CA VAL A 23 -8.86 6.08 -9.57
C VAL A 23 -9.25 7.37 -10.27
N ASP A 24 -10.42 7.37 -10.89
CA ASP A 24 -10.97 8.55 -11.56
C ASP A 24 -11.56 9.55 -10.56
N ASP A 25 -12.15 9.04 -9.48
CA ASP A 25 -12.76 9.85 -8.43
C ASP A 25 -12.33 9.32 -7.08
N ALA A 26 -11.48 10.08 -6.39
CA ALA A 26 -10.99 9.76 -5.05
C ALA A 26 -11.84 10.38 -3.94
N SER A 27 -12.89 11.11 -4.27
CA SER A 27 -13.73 11.79 -3.28
C SER A 27 -14.62 10.82 -2.49
N GLN A 28 -14.89 9.65 -3.03
CA GLN A 28 -15.72 8.63 -2.38
C GLN A 28 -14.85 7.60 -1.67
N PRO A 29 -15.21 7.19 -0.45
CA PRO A 29 -14.46 6.15 0.25
C PRO A 29 -14.61 4.80 -0.46
N ILE A 30 -13.67 3.89 -0.16
CA ILE A 30 -13.69 2.54 -0.71
C ILE A 30 -14.85 1.79 -0.07
N THR A 31 -15.71 1.20 -0.90
CA THR A 31 -16.85 0.40 -0.44
C THR A 31 -16.67 -1.09 -0.75
N ASP A 32 -15.87 -1.42 -1.75
CA ASP A 32 -15.56 -2.79 -2.14
C ASP A 32 -14.04 -2.95 -2.24
N PHE A 33 -13.45 -3.54 -1.21
CA PHE A 33 -12.00 -3.70 -1.13
C PHE A 33 -11.45 -4.63 -2.22
N GLU A 34 -12.14 -5.72 -2.51
CA GLU A 34 -11.69 -6.68 -3.53
C GLU A 34 -11.59 -6.02 -4.92
N ALA A 35 -12.56 -5.20 -5.28
CA ALA A 35 -12.51 -4.45 -6.52
C ALA A 35 -11.40 -3.40 -6.50
N HIS A 36 -11.09 -2.84 -5.34
CA HIS A 36 -10.07 -1.81 -5.18
C HIS A 36 -8.64 -2.36 -5.29
N ILE A 37 -8.42 -3.62 -4.96
CA ILE A 37 -7.08 -4.26 -5.03
C ILE A 37 -6.42 -4.03 -6.38
N LYS A 38 -7.16 -4.17 -7.48
CA LYS A 38 -6.61 -4.00 -8.83
C LYS A 38 -6.05 -2.61 -9.06
N LYS A 39 -6.60 -1.60 -8.39
CA LYS A 39 -6.17 -0.20 -8.51
C LYS A 39 -4.92 0.10 -7.70
N MET A 40 -4.60 -0.72 -6.71
CA MET A 40 -3.46 -0.55 -5.81
C MET A 40 -2.28 -1.43 -6.15
N LYS A 41 -2.52 -2.66 -6.59
CA LYS A 41 -1.49 -3.71 -6.63
C LYS A 41 -0.28 -3.32 -7.47
N GLY A 42 -0.50 -2.88 -8.69
CA GLY A 42 0.58 -2.51 -9.60
C GLY A 42 1.43 -1.37 -9.06
N PHE A 43 0.78 -0.36 -8.47
CA PHE A 43 1.48 0.76 -7.86
C PHE A 43 2.40 0.28 -6.73
N HIS A 44 1.86 -0.50 -5.79
CA HIS A 44 2.62 -0.95 -4.63
C HIS A 44 3.77 -1.88 -5.02
N GLN A 45 3.54 -2.78 -5.98
CA GLN A 45 4.60 -3.67 -6.45
C GLN A 45 5.73 -2.93 -7.14
N ARG A 46 5.42 -1.82 -7.81
CA ARG A 46 6.43 -1.04 -8.54
C ARG A 46 7.19 -0.07 -7.65
N TYR A 47 6.52 0.59 -6.72
CA TYR A 47 7.09 1.73 -6.00
C TYR A 47 7.48 1.45 -4.55
N MET A 48 7.03 0.35 -3.96
CA MET A 48 7.45 -0.06 -2.63
C MET A 48 8.74 -0.86 -2.70
N CYS A 49 9.62 -0.68 -1.69
CA CYS A 49 10.94 -1.31 -1.68
C CYS A 49 10.86 -2.83 -1.53
N SER A 50 10.10 -3.31 -0.54
CA SER A 50 10.02 -4.74 -0.25
C SER A 50 8.85 -5.04 0.68
N ASN A 51 8.45 -6.31 0.72
CA ASN A 51 7.46 -6.79 1.67
C ASN A 51 7.92 -6.60 3.13
N LYS A 52 9.22 -6.72 3.41
CA LYS A 52 9.75 -6.51 4.75
C LYS A 52 9.45 -5.10 5.26
N VAL A 53 9.67 -4.09 4.44
CA VAL A 53 9.38 -2.69 4.78
C VAL A 53 7.89 -2.51 5.02
N ILE A 54 7.06 -3.09 4.16
CA ILE A 54 5.61 -3.03 4.31
C ILE A 54 5.15 -3.67 5.62
N ARG A 55 5.69 -4.84 5.97
CA ARG A 55 5.32 -5.52 7.22
C ARG A 55 5.69 -4.71 8.46
N LEU A 56 6.85 -4.05 8.43
CA LEU A 56 7.24 -3.15 9.52
C LEU A 56 6.26 -1.99 9.66
N TRP A 57 5.85 -1.41 8.54
CA TRP A 57 4.85 -0.35 8.53
C TRP A 57 3.50 -0.84 9.05
N VAL A 58 3.02 -1.99 8.59
CA VAL A 58 1.76 -2.59 9.04
C VAL A 58 1.78 -2.82 10.55
N ASN A 59 2.87 -3.36 11.09
CA ASN A 59 2.99 -3.61 12.53
C ASN A 59 2.89 -2.31 13.34
N MET A 60 3.48 -1.23 12.84
CA MET A 60 3.36 0.08 13.47
C MET A 60 1.91 0.57 13.44
N VAL A 61 1.27 0.50 12.27
CA VAL A 61 -0.10 1.01 12.08
C VAL A 61 -1.12 0.22 12.92
N ARG A 62 -0.93 -1.09 13.07
CA ARG A 62 -1.85 -1.91 13.88
C ARG A 62 -1.87 -1.49 15.35
N GLN A 63 -0.86 -0.78 15.82
CA GLN A 63 -0.80 -0.25 17.19
C GLN A 63 -1.50 1.10 17.33
N MET A 64 -1.89 1.70 16.23
CA MET A 64 -2.56 3.00 16.22
C MET A 64 -4.08 2.83 16.26
N ASP A 65 -4.76 3.74 16.95
CA ASP A 65 -6.21 3.78 16.95
C ASP A 65 -6.65 4.70 15.80
N LEU A 66 -7.10 4.09 14.71
CA LEU A 66 -7.41 4.80 13.47
C LEU A 66 -8.86 4.58 13.03
N ASP A 67 -9.49 5.66 12.60
CA ASP A 67 -10.79 5.63 11.93
C ASP A 67 -10.67 5.78 10.42
N MET A 68 -9.51 6.27 9.93
CA MET A 68 -9.31 6.50 8.50
C MET A 68 -7.83 6.47 8.14
N ILE A 69 -7.53 5.93 6.96
CA ILE A 69 -6.22 6.07 6.30
C ILE A 69 -6.44 6.81 4.99
N VAL A 70 -5.71 7.91 4.80
CA VAL A 70 -5.82 8.75 3.61
C VAL A 70 -4.49 8.73 2.86
N PRO A 71 -4.39 8.00 1.74
CA PRO A 71 -3.20 8.03 0.92
C PRO A 71 -3.09 9.35 0.16
N GLN A 72 -1.89 9.70 -0.26
CA GLN A 72 -1.63 10.91 -1.03
C GLN A 72 -2.36 10.91 -2.37
N HIS A 73 -2.42 9.74 -3.01
CA HIS A 73 -3.13 9.53 -4.26
C HIS A 73 -4.11 8.38 -4.09
N GLY A 74 -5.32 8.55 -4.59
CA GLY A 74 -6.33 7.51 -4.54
C GLY A 74 -7.36 7.70 -3.44
N THR A 75 -8.10 6.65 -3.17
CA THR A 75 -9.29 6.68 -2.32
C THR A 75 -8.95 6.33 -0.87
N ALA A 76 -9.62 6.99 0.07
CA ALA A 76 -9.42 6.77 1.50
C ALA A 76 -10.03 5.43 1.96
N PHE A 77 -9.40 4.85 2.98
CA PHE A 77 -9.90 3.69 3.72
C PHE A 77 -10.62 4.20 4.96
N VAL A 78 -11.94 4.08 4.98
CA VAL A 78 -12.78 4.62 6.06
C VAL A 78 -13.35 3.47 6.90
N GLY A 79 -13.12 3.54 8.21
CA GLY A 79 -13.60 2.56 9.17
C GLY A 79 -12.61 1.45 9.44
N LYS A 80 -12.70 0.89 10.65
CA LYS A 80 -11.74 -0.12 11.13
C LYS A 80 -11.76 -1.39 10.30
N GLU A 81 -12.92 -1.80 9.83
CA GLU A 81 -13.04 -3.00 9.00
C GLU A 81 -12.29 -2.84 7.66
N MET A 82 -12.48 -1.71 7.00
CA MET A 82 -11.80 -1.43 5.73
C MET A 82 -10.29 -1.30 5.92
N ILE A 83 -9.87 -0.64 7.00
CA ILE A 83 -8.46 -0.52 7.36
C ILE A 83 -7.85 -1.91 7.57
N ASN A 84 -8.53 -2.78 8.31
CA ASN A 84 -8.03 -4.13 8.56
C ASN A 84 -7.93 -4.96 7.27
N GLN A 85 -8.88 -4.86 6.37
CA GLN A 85 -8.81 -5.53 5.08
C GLN A 85 -7.60 -5.06 4.28
N PHE A 86 -7.33 -3.76 4.28
CA PHE A 86 -6.16 -3.21 3.61
C PHE A 86 -4.86 -3.71 4.23
N LEU A 87 -4.75 -3.66 5.55
CA LEU A 87 -3.53 -4.09 6.25
C LEU A 87 -3.26 -5.58 6.03
N ASP A 88 -4.29 -6.42 6.11
CA ASP A 88 -4.17 -7.85 5.87
C ASP A 88 -3.68 -8.14 4.44
N TRP A 89 -4.20 -7.41 3.48
CA TRP A 89 -3.82 -7.59 2.09
C TRP A 89 -2.37 -7.16 1.84
N ILE A 90 -2.00 -5.96 2.30
CA ILE A 90 -0.71 -5.38 1.92
C ILE A 90 0.46 -6.05 2.63
N GLU A 91 0.24 -6.60 3.83
CA GLU A 91 1.33 -7.28 4.54
C GLU A 91 1.82 -8.54 3.83
N GLY A 92 0.97 -9.14 2.97
CA GLY A 92 1.34 -10.30 2.17
C GLY A 92 1.83 -9.97 0.77
N LEU A 93 1.88 -8.69 0.39
CA LEU A 93 2.22 -8.31 -0.98
C LEU A 93 3.74 -8.32 -1.19
N GLU A 94 4.19 -9.00 -2.23
CA GLU A 94 5.58 -8.95 -2.68
C GLU A 94 5.77 -7.71 -3.56
N CYS A 95 6.76 -6.90 -3.23
CA CYS A 95 7.02 -5.62 -3.88
C CYS A 95 8.51 -5.40 -4.10
N GLY A 96 8.85 -4.57 -5.11
CA GLY A 96 10.21 -4.13 -5.31
C GLY A 96 11.21 -5.28 -5.40
N VAL A 97 12.16 -5.32 -4.45
CA VAL A 97 13.20 -6.36 -4.43
C VAL A 97 12.67 -7.77 -4.23
N ASP A 98 11.49 -7.95 -3.63
CA ASP A 98 10.89 -9.28 -3.46
C ASP A 98 10.55 -9.91 -4.81
N LEU A 99 10.29 -9.10 -5.83
CA LEU A 99 9.96 -9.56 -7.18
C LEU A 99 11.22 -9.86 -8.00
N MET A 100 12.39 -9.48 -7.49
CA MET A 100 13.66 -9.77 -8.13
C MET A 100 14.05 -11.22 -7.82
N ASN A 101 14.49 -11.91 -8.84
CA ASN A 101 14.92 -13.29 -8.72
C ASN A 101 16.16 -13.52 -9.59
N GLU A 102 16.63 -14.75 -9.68
CA GLU A 102 17.83 -15.07 -10.45
C GLU A 102 17.74 -14.69 -11.93
N TYR A 103 16.55 -14.63 -12.50
CA TYR A 103 16.38 -14.22 -13.91
C TYR A 103 16.73 -12.74 -14.14
N VAL A 104 16.49 -11.89 -13.14
CA VAL A 104 16.81 -10.46 -13.23
C VAL A 104 18.33 -10.27 -13.28
N PHE A 105 19.06 -11.11 -12.59
CA PHE A 105 20.52 -11.04 -12.45
C PHE A 105 21.25 -12.13 -13.24
N SER A 106 20.57 -12.83 -14.14
CA SER A 106 21.19 -13.85 -14.97
C SER A 106 22.12 -13.20 -16.01
N ILE A 107 23.09 -13.96 -16.49
CA ILE A 107 23.98 -13.53 -17.55
C ILE A 107 23.16 -13.30 -18.82
N PRO A 108 23.22 -12.12 -19.45
CA PRO A 108 22.51 -11.89 -20.69
C PRO A 108 22.88 -12.91 -21.76
N ALA A 109 21.91 -13.31 -22.58
CA ALA A 109 22.15 -14.22 -23.67
C ALA A 109 23.17 -13.64 -24.64
N GLU A 110 24.11 -14.47 -25.10
CA GLU A 110 25.10 -14.05 -26.10
C GLU A 110 24.39 -13.83 -27.44
N ILE A 111 24.74 -12.74 -28.08
CA ILE A 111 24.30 -12.44 -29.44
C ILE A 111 25.27 -13.16 -30.36
N SER A 112 24.78 -14.16 -31.03
CA SER A 112 25.60 -14.92 -32.00
C SER A 112 25.33 -14.46 -33.40
#